data_2d423fd76338f3d6f3caea0cc9682b80
#
_entry.id   2d423fd76338f3d6f3caea0cc9682b80
#
_cell.length_a   1.000
_cell.length_b   1.000
_cell.length_c   1.000
_cell.angle_alpha   90.00
_cell.angle_beta   90.00
_cell.angle_gamma   90.00
#
_symmetry.space_group_name_H-M   'P 1'
#
loop_
_entity.id
_entity.type
_entity.pdbx_description
1 polymer ?
#
loop_
_entity_poly.entity_id
_entity_poly.type
_entity_poly.pdbx_seq_one_letter_code
_entity_poly.pdbx_strand_id
1 'polypeptide(L)'
;MEPEFPLEFLVSGTPISQQASSQSRTAWKNVIRAASTHALPEGHWLTEEPISITIFYFPAEPMAGDIDNIIKPILDSLTAHIYFDDRQVERLLVQRFEPEGIFSFDDPSPKLSEAIAGNKPSLYIRLSTDPFEELR
;
A
#
# COMPACT_ATOMS: atom_id res chain seq x y z
N MET A 1 -20.92 -0.78 -5.55
CA MET A 1 -20.57 -1.85 -4.60
C MET A 1 -19.41 -1.39 -3.72
N GLU A 2 -19.48 -1.73 -2.47
CA GLU A 2 -18.34 -1.49 -1.59
C GLU A 2 -17.18 -2.41 -1.94
N PRO A 3 -15.93 -1.97 -1.70
CA PRO A 3 -14.79 -2.87 -1.81
C PRO A 3 -14.91 -4.04 -0.83
N GLU A 4 -14.39 -5.19 -1.22
CA GLU A 4 -14.31 -6.34 -0.32
C GLU A 4 -12.99 -6.28 0.45
N PHE A 5 -13.04 -6.50 1.77
CA PHE A 5 -11.87 -6.49 2.63
C PHE A 5 -11.61 -7.87 3.22
N PRO A 6 -10.36 -8.25 3.45
CA PRO A 6 -9.16 -7.47 3.18
C PRO A 6 -8.91 -7.28 1.69
N LEU A 7 -8.47 -6.09 1.33
CA LEU A 7 -8.13 -5.73 -0.04
C LEU A 7 -6.61 -5.74 -0.18
N GLU A 8 -6.10 -6.51 -1.13
CA GLU A 8 -4.66 -6.62 -1.36
C GLU A 8 -4.33 -6.33 -2.82
N PHE A 9 -3.27 -5.56 -3.05
CA PHE A 9 -2.78 -5.34 -4.40
C PHE A 9 -1.29 -5.01 -4.38
N LEU A 10 -0.65 -5.18 -5.55
CA LEU A 10 0.76 -4.88 -5.75
C LEU A 10 0.93 -3.67 -6.64
N VAL A 11 1.93 -2.87 -6.35
CA VAL A 11 2.29 -1.70 -7.17
C VAL A 11 3.74 -1.87 -7.60
N SER A 12 3.99 -1.85 -8.91
CA SER A 12 5.35 -1.84 -9.44
C SER A 12 5.89 -0.41 -9.43
N GLY A 13 7.05 -0.22 -8.87
CA GLY A 13 7.70 1.09 -8.87
C GLY A 13 8.36 1.43 -7.55
N THR A 14 9.06 2.54 -7.57
CA THR A 14 9.75 3.09 -6.41
C THR A 14 8.89 4.19 -5.80
N PRO A 15 8.53 4.08 -4.50
CA PRO A 15 7.78 5.12 -3.85
C PRO A 15 8.52 6.47 -3.90
N ILE A 16 7.78 7.53 -4.06
CA ILE A 16 8.34 8.89 -4.07
C ILE A 16 8.22 9.53 -2.71
N SER A 17 9.10 10.51 -2.47
CA SER A 17 9.08 11.32 -1.26
C SER A 17 7.92 12.31 -1.27
N GLN A 18 7.39 12.63 -0.08
CA GLN A 18 6.41 13.70 0.08
C GLN A 18 6.95 15.07 -0.36
N GLN A 19 8.27 15.20 -0.49
CA GLN A 19 8.93 16.41 -0.94
C GLN A 19 9.14 16.46 -2.46
N ALA A 20 8.72 15.43 -3.17
CA ALA A 20 8.79 15.40 -4.63
C ALA A 20 7.87 16.47 -5.24
N SER A 21 8.11 16.81 -6.51
CA SER A 21 7.27 17.77 -7.22
C SER A 21 5.81 17.31 -7.27
N SER A 22 4.89 18.27 -7.44
CA SER A 22 3.47 17.93 -7.58
C SER A 22 3.21 17.05 -8.80
N GLN A 23 3.99 17.24 -9.87
CA GLN A 23 3.88 16.42 -11.06
C GLN A 23 4.27 14.96 -10.76
N SER A 24 5.37 14.75 -10.05
CA SER A 24 5.82 13.40 -9.67
C SER A 24 4.82 12.74 -8.72
N ARG A 25 4.27 13.50 -7.78
CA ARG A 25 3.26 12.96 -6.85
C ARG A 25 1.98 12.58 -7.56
N THR A 26 1.55 13.36 -8.53
CA THR A 26 0.37 13.03 -9.34
C THR A 26 0.59 11.78 -10.17
N ALA A 27 1.76 11.65 -10.79
CA ALA A 27 2.10 10.45 -11.56
C ALA A 27 2.09 9.21 -10.69
N TRP A 28 2.67 9.29 -9.50
CA TRP A 28 2.70 8.18 -8.54
C TRP A 28 1.29 7.80 -8.07
N LYS A 29 0.47 8.81 -7.76
CA LYS A 29 -0.93 8.60 -7.40
C LYS A 29 -1.67 7.79 -8.46
N ASN A 30 -1.47 8.15 -9.72
CA ASN A 30 -2.12 7.46 -10.84
C ASN A 30 -1.65 6.01 -10.96
N VAL A 31 -0.37 5.76 -10.72
CA VAL A 31 0.19 4.40 -10.72
C VAL A 31 -0.46 3.54 -9.63
N ILE A 32 -0.57 4.06 -8.42
CA ILE A 32 -1.16 3.33 -7.30
C ILE A 32 -2.65 3.07 -7.54
N ARG A 33 -3.38 4.08 -8.00
CA ARG A 33 -4.81 3.94 -8.27
C ARG A 33 -5.08 2.94 -9.39
N ALA A 34 -4.28 2.97 -10.44
CA ALA A 34 -4.40 1.98 -11.52
C ALA A 34 -4.13 0.57 -11.03
N ALA A 35 -3.11 0.39 -10.20
CA ALA A 35 -2.78 -0.92 -9.64
C ALA A 35 -3.92 -1.47 -8.77
N SER A 36 -4.58 -0.62 -7.98
CA SER A 36 -5.67 -1.04 -7.11
C SER A 36 -6.95 -1.38 -7.87
N THR A 37 -7.13 -0.87 -9.08
CA THR A 37 -8.35 -1.04 -9.86
C THR A 37 -8.68 -2.51 -10.09
N HIS A 38 -7.65 -3.35 -10.29
CA HIS A 38 -7.87 -4.78 -10.52
C HIS A 38 -8.39 -5.52 -9.28
N ALA A 39 -8.20 -4.96 -8.10
CA ALA A 39 -8.66 -5.56 -6.85
C ALA A 39 -10.01 -4.98 -6.39
N LEU A 40 -10.51 -3.95 -7.07
CA LEU A 40 -11.74 -3.26 -6.71
C LEU A 40 -12.86 -3.65 -7.67
N PRO A 41 -14.12 -3.73 -7.18
CA PRO A 41 -15.26 -3.93 -8.07
C PRO A 41 -15.43 -2.71 -8.96
N GLU A 42 -15.93 -2.92 -10.17
CA GLU A 42 -16.22 -1.83 -11.09
C GLU A 42 -17.26 -0.90 -10.48
N GLY A 43 -16.97 0.41 -10.53
CA GLY A 43 -17.87 1.41 -9.95
C GLY A 43 -17.98 1.33 -8.43
N HIS A 44 -16.92 0.89 -7.76
CA HIS A 44 -16.92 0.74 -6.28
C HIS A 44 -17.22 2.06 -5.58
N TRP A 45 -17.79 1.93 -4.38
CA TRP A 45 -18.06 3.06 -3.49
C TRP A 45 -16.91 3.21 -2.49
N LEU A 46 -16.73 4.44 -2.01
CA LEU A 46 -15.79 4.66 -0.90
C LEU A 46 -16.37 4.07 0.37
N THR A 47 -15.53 3.42 1.18
CA THR A 47 -15.97 2.90 2.46
C THR A 47 -15.93 3.97 3.54
N GLU A 48 -16.87 3.91 4.48
CA GLU A 48 -16.90 4.77 5.66
C GLU A 48 -16.32 4.10 6.90
N GLU A 49 -15.94 2.82 6.78
CA GLU A 49 -15.43 2.03 7.89
C GLU A 49 -14.05 2.51 8.34
N PRO A 50 -13.69 2.24 9.62
CA PRO A 50 -12.29 2.38 10.05
C PRO A 50 -11.39 1.51 9.19
N ILE A 51 -10.20 1.99 8.90
CA ILE A 51 -9.26 1.32 8.00
C ILE A 51 -7.95 1.01 8.71
N SER A 52 -7.46 -0.18 8.48
CA SER A 52 -6.12 -0.63 8.81
C SER A 52 -5.35 -0.80 7.51
N ILE A 53 -4.15 -0.23 7.42
CA ILE A 53 -3.32 -0.28 6.21
C ILE A 53 -1.99 -0.91 6.54
N THR A 54 -1.59 -1.87 5.70
CA THR A 54 -0.25 -2.49 5.73
C THR A 54 0.45 -2.18 4.41
N ILE A 55 1.65 -1.63 4.49
CA ILE A 55 2.47 -1.30 3.33
C ILE A 55 3.83 -1.96 3.51
N PHE A 56 4.17 -2.91 2.61
CA PHE A 56 5.48 -3.53 2.55
C PHE A 56 6.17 -3.10 1.28
N TYR A 57 7.35 -2.49 1.43
CA TYR A 57 8.15 -2.05 0.29
C TYR A 57 9.34 -3.00 0.11
N PHE A 58 9.45 -3.52 -1.11
CA PHE A 58 10.55 -4.41 -1.53
C PHE A 58 11.40 -3.68 -2.56
N PRO A 59 12.42 -2.93 -2.14
CA PRO A 59 13.27 -2.20 -3.08
C PRO A 59 14.19 -3.12 -3.88
N ALA A 60 14.55 -2.68 -5.10
CA ALA A 60 15.53 -3.40 -5.92
C ALA A 60 16.97 -3.15 -5.44
N GLU A 61 17.19 -1.97 -4.88
CA GLU A 61 18.48 -1.54 -4.32
C GLU A 61 18.23 -0.93 -2.95
N PRO A 62 19.24 -0.76 -2.09
CA PRO A 62 19.02 -0.13 -0.80
C PRO A 62 18.25 1.17 -0.93
N MET A 63 17.21 1.32 -0.11
CA MET A 63 16.34 2.48 -0.16
C MET A 63 17.09 3.75 0.24
N ALA A 64 17.02 4.78 -0.60
CA ALA A 64 17.49 6.12 -0.26
C ALA A 64 16.40 6.84 0.53
N GLY A 65 16.80 7.59 1.56
CA GLY A 65 15.87 8.37 2.36
C GLY A 65 15.16 7.57 3.44
N ASP A 66 14.28 8.22 4.14
CA ASP A 66 13.58 7.69 5.30
C ASP A 66 12.22 7.13 4.94
N ILE A 67 11.81 6.11 5.67
CA ILE A 67 10.55 5.42 5.41
C ILE A 67 9.33 6.34 5.58
N ASP A 68 9.38 7.31 6.50
CA ASP A 68 8.26 8.21 6.73
C ASP A 68 7.99 9.13 5.52
N ASN A 69 8.99 9.39 4.68
CA ASN A 69 8.85 10.25 3.52
C ASN A 69 8.01 9.63 2.41
N ILE A 70 7.83 8.32 2.38
CA ILE A 70 7.05 7.65 1.33
C ILE A 70 5.58 7.46 1.73
N ILE A 71 5.23 7.64 2.99
CA ILE A 71 3.90 7.32 3.52
C ILE A 71 2.82 8.24 2.96
N LYS A 72 3.02 9.55 3.07
CA LYS A 72 1.98 10.52 2.70
C LYS A 72 1.54 10.43 1.25
N PRO A 73 2.44 10.32 0.27
CA PRO A 73 2.01 10.14 -1.13
C PRO A 73 1.21 8.86 -1.36
N ILE A 74 1.52 7.78 -0.64
CA ILE A 74 0.75 6.55 -0.75
C ILE A 74 -0.65 6.76 -0.16
N LEU A 75 -0.76 7.33 1.03
CA LEU A 75 -2.07 7.60 1.65
C LEU A 75 -2.92 8.54 0.80
N ASP A 76 -2.31 9.58 0.22
CA ASP A 76 -3.02 10.50 -0.66
C ASP A 76 -3.58 9.81 -1.90
N SER A 77 -2.94 8.73 -2.34
CA SER A 77 -3.40 7.93 -3.47
C SER A 77 -4.64 7.11 -3.13
N LEU A 78 -4.79 6.70 -1.87
CA LEU A 78 -5.88 5.85 -1.40
C LEU A 78 -7.08 6.68 -0.94
N THR A 79 -6.85 7.88 -0.42
CA THR A 79 -7.90 8.80 0.04
C THR A 79 -8.74 9.25 -1.14
N ALA A 80 -10.05 9.30 -0.96
CA ALA A 80 -11.03 9.65 -2.00
C ALA A 80 -11.01 8.67 -3.19
N HIS A 81 -10.38 7.52 -3.03
CA HIS A 81 -10.33 6.44 -4.00
C HIS A 81 -10.90 5.15 -3.42
N ILE A 82 -10.50 4.79 -2.18
CA ILE A 82 -11.00 3.61 -1.48
C ILE A 82 -11.77 4.00 -0.23
N TYR A 83 -11.33 5.04 0.46
CA TYR A 83 -11.99 5.59 1.64
C TYR A 83 -12.03 7.12 1.53
N PHE A 84 -12.79 7.79 2.43
CA PHE A 84 -13.05 9.23 2.30
C PHE A 84 -11.92 10.10 2.84
N ASP A 85 -11.36 9.75 3.98
CA ASP A 85 -10.49 10.65 4.72
C ASP A 85 -9.44 9.85 5.51
N ASP A 86 -8.23 10.40 5.60
CA ASP A 86 -7.14 9.79 6.38
C ASP A 86 -7.52 9.55 7.85
N ARG A 87 -8.52 10.28 8.37
CA ARG A 87 -9.00 10.06 9.74
C ARG A 87 -9.63 8.70 9.96
N GLN A 88 -10.00 8.00 8.89
CA GLN A 88 -10.48 6.62 8.98
C GLN A 88 -9.36 5.63 9.26
N VAL A 89 -8.11 6.04 9.00
CA VAL A 89 -6.96 5.15 9.21
C VAL A 89 -6.63 5.10 10.69
N GLU A 90 -6.92 3.98 11.33
CA GLU A 90 -6.68 3.78 12.77
C GLU A 90 -5.43 2.96 13.04
N ARG A 91 -4.92 2.26 12.04
CA ARG A 91 -3.68 1.48 12.14
C ARG A 91 -2.93 1.60 10.83
N LEU A 92 -1.64 1.88 10.94
CA LEU A 92 -0.76 1.94 9.77
C LEU A 92 0.53 1.21 10.10
N LEU A 93 0.82 0.17 9.33
CA LEU A 93 2.09 -0.56 9.40
C LEU A 93 2.84 -0.35 8.08
N VAL A 94 4.04 0.19 8.16
CA VAL A 94 4.90 0.38 6.99
C VAL A 94 6.24 -0.25 7.29
N GLN A 95 6.71 -1.11 6.40
CA GLN A 95 8.00 -1.75 6.55
C GLN A 95 8.69 -1.89 5.20
N ARG A 96 9.99 -1.64 5.19
CA ARG A 96 10.82 -1.92 4.02
C ARG A 96 11.60 -3.20 4.26
N PHE A 97 11.80 -3.95 3.18
CA PHE A 97 12.58 -5.18 3.18
C PHE A 97 13.77 -4.98 2.25
N GLU A 98 14.90 -4.59 2.81
CA GLU A 98 16.09 -4.31 2.04
C GLU A 98 16.56 -5.55 1.25
N PRO A 99 17.14 -5.36 0.04
CA PRO A 99 17.46 -6.49 -0.85
C PRO A 99 18.44 -7.49 -0.23
N GLU A 100 19.33 -7.02 0.65
CA GLU A 100 20.32 -7.87 1.29
C GLU A 100 19.84 -8.49 2.59
N GLY A 101 18.65 -8.09 3.05
CA GLY A 101 18.09 -8.62 4.28
C GLY A 101 17.59 -10.04 4.12
N ILE A 102 17.63 -10.78 5.21
CA ILE A 102 17.05 -12.13 5.29
C ILE A 102 15.77 -12.02 6.10
N PHE A 103 14.66 -12.39 5.50
CA PHE A 103 13.37 -12.36 6.15
C PHE A 103 12.50 -13.52 5.68
N SER A 104 11.53 -13.87 6.50
CA SER A 104 10.51 -14.84 6.11
C SER A 104 9.17 -14.41 6.67
N PHE A 105 8.12 -14.80 5.99
CA PHE A 105 6.75 -14.58 6.42
C PHE A 105 6.14 -15.91 6.86
N ASP A 106 5.39 -15.87 7.96
CA ASP A 106 4.63 -17.02 8.42
C ASP A 106 3.25 -16.97 7.73
N ASP A 107 2.99 -17.98 6.91
CA ASP A 107 1.71 -18.12 6.20
C ASP A 107 1.30 -16.87 5.39
N PRO A 108 2.15 -16.41 4.44
CA PRO A 108 1.79 -15.25 3.64
C PRO A 108 0.61 -15.53 2.72
N SER A 109 -0.20 -14.49 2.46
CA SER A 109 -1.28 -14.60 1.49
C SER A 109 -0.73 -14.86 0.08
N PRO A 110 -1.55 -15.37 -0.86
CA PRO A 110 -1.10 -15.51 -2.25
C PRO A 110 -0.58 -14.21 -2.85
N LYS A 111 -1.21 -13.08 -2.55
CA LYS A 111 -0.78 -11.79 -3.08
C LYS A 111 0.56 -11.36 -2.48
N LEU A 112 0.77 -11.57 -1.19
CA LEU A 112 2.05 -11.28 -0.55
C LEU A 112 3.16 -12.20 -1.09
N SER A 113 2.85 -13.48 -1.29
CA SER A 113 3.79 -14.43 -1.89
C SER A 113 4.22 -13.99 -3.29
N GLU A 114 3.27 -13.46 -4.07
CA GLU A 114 3.55 -12.90 -5.39
C GLU A 114 4.51 -11.70 -5.30
N ALA A 115 4.33 -10.83 -4.32
CA ALA A 115 5.22 -9.70 -4.10
C ALA A 115 6.63 -10.15 -3.75
N ILE A 116 6.76 -11.15 -2.87
CA ILE A 116 8.06 -11.67 -2.43
C ILE A 116 8.82 -12.28 -3.61
N ALA A 117 8.14 -13.06 -4.44
CA ALA A 117 8.75 -13.77 -5.56
C ALA A 117 8.90 -12.92 -6.82
N GLY A 118 8.20 -11.79 -6.91
CA GLY A 118 8.13 -10.99 -8.13
C GLY A 118 9.30 -10.05 -8.33
N ASN A 119 9.20 -9.27 -9.40
CA ASN A 119 10.20 -8.28 -9.75
C ASN A 119 10.22 -7.12 -8.74
N LYS A 120 11.39 -6.54 -8.56
CA LYS A 120 11.60 -5.39 -7.68
C LYS A 120 11.95 -4.16 -8.52
N PRO A 121 11.62 -2.92 -8.08
CA PRO A 121 10.95 -2.59 -6.82
C PRO A 121 9.44 -2.83 -6.88
N SER A 122 8.86 -3.15 -5.74
CA SER A 122 7.41 -3.34 -5.65
C SER A 122 6.90 -2.98 -4.26
N LEU A 123 5.62 -2.60 -4.21
CA LEU A 123 4.88 -2.40 -2.97
C LEU A 123 3.79 -3.45 -2.86
N TYR A 124 3.61 -3.97 -1.66
CA TYR A 124 2.44 -4.73 -1.28
C TYR A 124 1.58 -3.84 -0.39
N ILE A 125 0.33 -3.66 -0.73
CA ILE A 125 -0.60 -2.83 0.04
C ILE A 125 -1.82 -3.67 0.41
N ARG A 126 -2.16 -3.67 1.70
CA ARG A 126 -3.31 -4.37 2.23
C ARG A 126 -4.15 -3.42 3.06
N LEU A 127 -5.44 -3.37 2.78
CA LEU A 127 -6.40 -2.62 3.58
C LEU A 127 -7.38 -3.59 4.23
N SER A 128 -7.71 -3.33 5.49
CA SER A 128 -8.66 -4.11 6.26
C SER A 128 -9.60 -3.15 6.99
N THR A 129 -10.82 -3.60 7.29
CA THR A 129 -11.76 -2.83 8.10
C THR A 129 -11.73 -3.24 9.57
N ASP A 130 -10.76 -4.08 9.95
CA ASP A 130 -10.57 -4.49 11.34
C ASP A 130 -9.21 -3.99 11.86
N PRO A 131 -9.18 -2.80 12.49
CA PRO A 131 -7.92 -2.23 12.98
C PRO A 131 -7.28 -3.03 14.12
N PHE A 132 -8.00 -3.99 14.69
CA PHE A 132 -7.52 -4.77 15.83
C PHE A 132 -7.07 -6.19 15.44
N GLU A 133 -7.12 -6.55 14.19
CA GLU A 133 -6.84 -7.94 13.76
C GLU A 133 -5.46 -8.44 14.17
N GLU A 134 -4.47 -7.56 14.19
CA GLU A 134 -3.09 -7.90 14.57
C GLU A 134 -2.90 -8.01 16.09
N LEU A 135 -3.90 -7.62 16.86
CA LEU A 135 -3.83 -7.62 18.31
C LEU A 135 -4.48 -8.84 18.95
N ARG A 136 -5.01 -9.74 18.14
CA ARG A 136 -5.72 -10.94 18.62
C ARG A 136 -4.90 -12.19 18.44
#